data_bf095e728fb46cf75d177db243991a70
#
_entry.id   bf095e728fb46cf75d177db243991a70
#
_cell.length_a   1.000
_cell.length_b   1.000
_cell.length_c   1.000
_cell.angle_alpha   90.00
_cell.angle_beta   90.00
_cell.angle_gamma   90.00
#
_symmetry.space_group_name_H-M   'P 1'
#
loop_
_entity.id
_entity.type
_entity.pdbx_description
1 polymer ?
#
loop_
_entity_poly.entity_id
_entity_poly.type
_entity_poly.pdbx_seq_one_letter_code
_entity_poly.pdbx_strand_id
1 'polypeptide(L)'
;MKLLQFKAVWCNPCKMQTKEFEEIPVDIELVPIDVDEDEEGLTTQYSVRSMPTMILVGDKDEVINRWTGFTKSSTINEFIQEYSNKQ
;
A
#
# COMPACT_ATOMS: atom_id res chain seq x y z
N MET A 1 -11.88 -1.45 -2.39
CA MET A 1 -10.66 -0.92 -1.74
C MET A 1 -9.43 -1.25 -2.56
N LYS A 2 -8.48 -0.35 -2.55
CA LYS A 2 -7.19 -0.53 -3.22
C LYS A 2 -6.07 -0.35 -2.22
N LEU A 3 -5.00 -1.11 -2.38
CA LEU A 3 -3.79 -0.93 -1.58
C LEU A 3 -2.69 -0.42 -2.51
N LEU A 4 -2.34 0.85 -2.36
CA LEU A 4 -1.28 1.47 -3.14
C LEU A 4 0.05 1.11 -2.51
N GLN A 5 0.98 0.60 -3.30
CA GLN A 5 2.34 0.29 -2.84
C GLN A 5 3.33 1.22 -3.54
N PHE A 6 3.87 2.16 -2.80
CA PHE A 6 4.91 3.05 -3.32
C PHE A 6 6.26 2.37 -3.12
N LYS A 7 6.98 2.15 -4.21
CA LYS A 7 8.22 1.37 -4.21
C LYS A 7 9.24 1.93 -5.21
N ALA A 8 10.44 1.40 -5.16
CA ALA A 8 11.49 1.73 -6.11
C ALA A 8 12.34 0.49 -6.38
N VAL A 9 12.93 0.40 -7.58
CA VAL A 9 13.73 -0.77 -7.95
C VAL A 9 14.99 -0.93 -7.08
N TRP A 10 15.49 0.17 -6.52
CA TRP A 10 16.65 0.17 -5.65
C TRP A 10 16.32 -0.10 -4.18
N CYS A 11 15.07 -0.29 -3.86
CA CYS A 11 14.58 -0.43 -2.48
C CYS A 11 14.48 -1.91 -2.09
N ASN A 12 15.41 -2.42 -1.29
CA ASN A 12 15.38 -3.81 -0.85
C ASN A 12 14.18 -4.14 0.04
N PRO A 13 13.80 -3.30 1.01
CA PRO A 13 12.58 -3.57 1.79
C PRO A 13 11.32 -3.63 0.95
N CYS A 14 11.29 -2.92 -0.18
CA CYS A 14 10.15 -2.96 -1.09
C CYS A 14 9.99 -4.35 -1.72
N LYS A 15 11.10 -5.01 -2.02
CA LYS A 15 11.08 -6.36 -2.58
C LYS A 15 10.52 -7.36 -1.57
N MET A 16 10.88 -7.20 -0.31
CA MET A 16 10.32 -8.02 0.77
C MET A 16 8.84 -7.74 0.94
N GLN A 17 8.43 -6.46 0.84
CA GLN A 17 7.05 -6.07 0.95
C GLN A 17 6.18 -6.70 -0.14
N THR A 18 6.70 -6.81 -1.35
CA THR A 18 5.97 -7.43 -2.46
C THR A 18 5.62 -8.88 -2.15
N LYS A 19 6.52 -9.59 -1.48
CA LYS A 19 6.26 -10.99 -1.09
C LYS A 19 5.15 -11.07 -0.04
N GLU A 20 5.09 -10.09 0.86
CA GLU A 20 4.04 -10.04 1.87
C GLU A 20 2.66 -9.92 1.23
N PHE A 21 2.58 -9.30 0.07
CA PHE A 21 1.29 -9.09 -0.60
C PHE A 21 0.63 -10.38 -1.10
N GLU A 22 1.36 -11.47 -1.16
CA GLU A 22 0.76 -12.76 -1.49
C GLU A 22 -0.28 -13.19 -0.45
N GLU A 23 -0.18 -12.64 0.75
CA GLU A 23 -1.09 -12.93 1.85
C GLU A 23 -2.25 -11.93 1.97
N ILE A 24 -2.31 -10.93 1.08
CA ILE A 24 -3.38 -9.93 1.11
C ILE A 24 -4.63 -10.53 0.43
N PRO A 25 -5.84 -10.29 0.96
CA PRO A 25 -7.07 -10.83 0.37
C PRO A 25 -7.23 -10.48 -1.11
N VAL A 26 -7.73 -11.42 -1.88
CA VAL A 26 -7.83 -11.27 -3.35
C VAL A 26 -8.83 -10.20 -3.79
N ASP A 27 -9.74 -9.80 -2.93
CA ASP A 27 -10.70 -8.74 -3.23
C ASP A 27 -10.13 -7.33 -3.02
N ILE A 28 -8.89 -7.24 -2.54
CA ILE A 28 -8.19 -5.95 -2.40
C ILE A 28 -7.32 -5.78 -3.64
N GLU A 29 -7.58 -4.73 -4.42
CA GLU A 29 -6.76 -4.45 -5.61
C GLU A 29 -5.41 -3.91 -5.18
N LEU A 30 -4.33 -4.54 -5.64
CA LEU A 30 -2.97 -4.11 -5.36
C LEU A 30 -2.49 -3.22 -6.51
N VAL A 31 -2.07 -1.99 -6.17
CA VAL A 31 -1.64 -1.02 -7.18
C VAL A 31 -0.19 -0.62 -6.88
N PRO A 32 0.79 -1.24 -7.58
CA PRO A 32 2.19 -0.86 -7.39
C PRO A 32 2.47 0.47 -8.11
N ILE A 33 3.20 1.35 -7.43
CA ILE A 33 3.59 2.65 -7.97
C ILE A 33 5.11 2.78 -7.82
N ASP A 34 5.81 2.82 -8.94
CA ASP A 34 7.25 3.06 -8.96
C ASP A 34 7.46 4.57 -8.85
N VAL A 35 8.06 5.02 -7.74
CA VAL A 35 8.21 6.45 -7.48
C VAL A 35 9.11 7.14 -8.50
N ASP A 36 9.98 6.39 -9.18
CA ASP A 36 10.86 6.93 -10.20
C ASP A 36 10.18 7.05 -11.58
N GLU A 37 9.01 6.42 -11.75
CA GLU A 37 8.24 6.44 -12.99
C GLU A 37 6.80 6.87 -12.76
N ASP A 38 6.57 7.70 -11.76
CA ASP A 38 5.25 8.11 -11.31
C ASP A 38 4.75 9.32 -12.11
N GLU A 39 4.30 9.07 -13.34
CA GLU A 39 3.85 10.12 -14.26
C GLU A 39 2.61 10.86 -13.75
N GLU A 40 1.78 10.21 -12.95
CA GLU A 40 0.56 10.82 -12.41
C GLU A 40 0.83 11.67 -11.17
N GLY A 41 2.04 11.61 -10.62
CA GLY A 41 2.39 12.42 -9.46
C GLY A 41 1.77 11.95 -8.15
N LEU A 42 1.46 10.66 -8.04
CA LEU A 42 0.82 10.12 -6.85
C LEU A 42 1.72 10.18 -5.63
N THR A 43 3.04 10.04 -5.83
CA THR A 43 4.01 10.15 -4.76
C THR A 43 3.91 11.49 -4.04
N THR A 44 3.78 12.56 -4.82
CA THR A 44 3.61 13.91 -4.30
C THR A 44 2.20 14.09 -3.72
N GLN A 45 1.20 13.60 -4.44
CA GLN A 45 -0.20 13.71 -4.02
C GLN A 45 -0.43 13.12 -2.62
N TYR A 46 0.17 11.97 -2.34
CA TYR A 46 0.03 11.29 -1.06
C TYR A 46 1.16 11.60 -0.08
N SER A 47 2.03 12.54 -0.42
CA SER A 47 3.15 12.96 0.44
C SER A 47 4.05 11.80 0.88
N VAL A 48 4.36 10.90 -0.05
CA VAL A 48 5.21 9.75 0.22
C VAL A 48 6.67 10.20 0.23
N ARG A 49 7.38 9.93 1.32
CA ARG A 49 8.78 10.35 1.51
C ARG A 49 9.74 9.20 1.72
N SER A 50 9.24 8.02 1.97
CA SER A 50 10.09 6.84 2.17
C SER A 50 9.39 5.62 1.58
N MET A 51 10.17 4.61 1.24
CA MET A 51 9.66 3.38 0.65
C MET A 51 10.05 2.19 1.51
N PRO A 52 9.24 1.15 1.55
CA PRO A 52 7.90 1.12 0.96
C PRO A 52 6.90 1.94 1.79
N THR A 53 5.90 2.47 1.15
CA THR A 53 4.73 3.05 1.82
C THR A 53 3.50 2.41 1.21
N MET A 54 2.60 1.93 2.06
CA MET A 54 1.35 1.33 1.62
C MET A 54 0.21 2.23 2.08
N ILE A 55 -0.72 2.52 1.17
CA ILE A 55 -1.87 3.35 1.48
C ILE A 55 -3.13 2.61 1.05
N LEU A 56 -3.99 2.32 2.02
CA LEU A 56 -5.29 1.71 1.75
C LEU A 56 -6.28 2.82 1.44
N VAL A 57 -6.87 2.75 0.25
CA VAL A 57 -7.85 3.74 -0.18
C VAL A 57 -9.19 3.07 -0.49
N GLY A 58 -10.26 3.80 -0.27
CA GLY A 58 -11.61 3.32 -0.56
C GLY A 58 -12.04 3.58 -1.98
N ASP A 59 -13.30 3.29 -2.27
CA ASP A 59 -13.86 3.37 -3.62
C ASP A 59 -13.91 4.79 -4.18
N LYS A 60 -13.84 5.78 -3.31
CA LYS A 60 -13.83 7.20 -3.70
C LYS A 60 -12.44 7.81 -3.51
N ASP A 61 -11.41 6.97 -3.50
CA ASP A 61 -10.01 7.36 -3.33
C ASP A 61 -9.72 8.03 -1.99
N GLU A 62 -10.60 7.87 -1.00
CA GLU A 62 -10.34 8.37 0.34
C GLU A 62 -9.30 7.48 1.04
N VAL A 63 -8.38 8.10 1.77
CA VAL A 63 -7.36 7.38 2.52
C VAL A 63 -7.99 6.75 3.76
N ILE A 64 -7.91 5.44 3.85
CA ILE A 64 -8.44 4.69 5.00
C ILE A 64 -7.34 4.48 6.04
N ASN A 65 -6.15 4.07 5.60
CA ASN A 65 -5.00 3.94 6.48
C ASN A 65 -3.70 3.96 5.68
N ARG A 66 -2.60 4.16 6.39
CA ARG A 66 -1.29 4.32 5.78
C ARG A 66 -0.25 3.62 6.65
N TRP A 67 0.66 2.89 6.01
CA TRP A 67 1.79 2.24 6.68
C TRP A 67 3.07 2.68 6.00
N THR A 68 4.04 3.13 6.78
CA THR A 68 5.34 3.57 6.27
C THR A 68 6.41 2.60 6.72
N GLY A 69 7.24 2.16 5.78
CA GLY A 69 8.25 1.14 6.03
C GLY A 69 7.68 -0.27 5.86
N PHE A 70 8.56 -1.27 5.91
CA PHE A 70 8.16 -2.66 5.77
C PHE A 70 7.08 -3.01 6.81
N THR A 71 5.99 -3.59 6.34
CA THR A 71 4.86 -3.95 7.19
C THR A 71 4.40 -5.36 6.84
N LYS A 72 4.27 -6.21 7.84
CA LYS A 72 3.83 -7.58 7.62
C LYS A 72 2.38 -7.62 7.14
N SER A 73 2.09 -8.60 6.27
CA SER A 73 0.73 -8.82 5.77
C SER A 73 -0.27 -9.00 6.91
N SER A 74 0.13 -9.66 8.00
CA SER A 74 -0.77 -9.86 9.14
C SER A 74 -1.25 -8.53 9.72
N THR A 75 -0.38 -7.54 9.82
CA THR A 75 -0.74 -6.21 10.32
C THR A 75 -1.76 -5.54 9.41
N ILE A 76 -1.52 -5.60 8.10
CA ILE A 76 -2.42 -4.99 7.12
C ILE A 76 -3.77 -5.72 7.13
N ASN A 77 -3.74 -7.06 7.14
CA ASN A 77 -4.95 -7.88 7.11
C ASN A 77 -5.82 -7.68 8.35
N GLU A 78 -5.19 -7.56 9.52
CA GLU A 78 -5.93 -7.28 10.75
C GLU A 78 -6.67 -5.96 10.66
N PHE A 79 -6.01 -4.95 10.12
CA PHE A 79 -6.66 -3.65 9.95
C PHE A 79 -7.83 -3.74 8.97
N ILE A 80 -7.62 -4.39 7.82
CA ILE A 80 -8.65 -4.54 6.80
C ILE A 80 -9.87 -5.27 7.38
N GLN A 81 -9.62 -6.34 8.13
CA GLN A 81 -10.69 -7.13 8.73
C GLN A 81 -11.49 -6.32 9.75
N GLU A 82 -10.81 -5.59 10.62
CA GLU A 82 -11.48 -4.74 11.60
C GLU A 82 -12.27 -3.63 10.93
N TYR A 83 -11.70 -3.00 9.91
CA TYR A 83 -12.37 -1.94 9.17
C TYR A 83 -13.64 -2.47 8.50
N SER A 84 -13.54 -3.64 7.85
CA SER A 84 -14.69 -4.26 7.17
C SER A 84 -15.78 -4.66 8.15
N ASN A 85 -15.42 -5.07 9.35
CA ASN A 85 -16.40 -5.48 10.37
C ASN A 85 -17.16 -4.28 10.97
N LYS A 86 -16.63 -3.08 10.82
CA LYS A 86 -17.27 -1.86 11.33
C LYS A 86 -18.17 -1.17 10.31
N GLN A 87 -18.18 -1.69 9.09
CA GLN A 87 -18.97 -1.11 8.00
C GLN A 87 -20.41 -1.57 7.99
#